data_6ca198f217dde6da3333225cf7e43a78
#
_entry.id   6ca198f217dde6da3333225cf7e43a78
#
_cell.length_a   1.000
_cell.length_b   1.000
_cell.length_c   1.000
_cell.angle_alpha   90.00
_cell.angle_beta   90.00
_cell.angle_gamma   90.00
#
_symmetry.space_group_name_H-M   'P 1'
#
loop_
_entity.id
_entity.type
_entity.pdbx_description
1 polymer ?
#
loop_
_entity_poly.entity_id
_entity_poly.type
_entity_poly.pdbx_seq_one_letter_code
_entity_poly.pdbx_strand_id
1 'polypeptide(L)'
;MEIVLYEPEIPGNTGNIARLCAANHMTLHLIKPLGFSIDDKHVKRAGLDYWHLVDVQVHENIQELYAKYPNRRYFYATTKAKHTHSEVKYEIGDMLVFGPESRGLPESLLAGNEETCIRIPMIDEARSLNLSNAVAIIAYEAMRQLDYPDLKAEGNWIQPK
;
A
#
# COMPACT_ATOMS: atom_id res chain seq x y z
N MET A 1 -10.46 0.18 -1.16
CA MET A 1 -9.07 0.58 -0.76
C MET A 1 -8.18 0.53 -1.98
N GLU A 2 -7.25 1.43 -2.08
CA GLU A 2 -6.26 1.47 -3.16
C GLU A 2 -4.87 1.74 -2.56
N ILE A 3 -3.85 1.16 -3.14
CA ILE A 3 -2.46 1.29 -2.66
C ILE A 3 -1.73 2.27 -3.56
N VAL A 4 -1.03 3.22 -2.94
CA VAL A 4 -0.19 4.21 -3.65
C VAL A 4 1.25 4.06 -3.19
N LEU A 5 2.16 3.75 -4.11
CA LEU A 5 3.59 3.71 -3.86
C LEU A 5 4.23 4.98 -4.44
N TYR A 6 4.72 5.82 -3.54
CA TYR A 6 5.40 7.07 -3.90
C TYR A 6 6.88 6.80 -4.20
N GLU A 7 7.26 6.93 -5.46
CA GLU A 7 8.64 6.74 -5.94
C GLU A 7 9.29 5.44 -5.44
N PRO A 8 8.66 4.26 -5.64
CA PRO A 8 9.21 3.00 -5.14
C PRO A 8 10.54 2.67 -5.84
N GLU A 9 11.47 2.07 -5.09
CA GLU A 9 12.84 1.85 -5.51
C GLU A 9 13.15 0.38 -5.83
N ILE A 10 12.58 -0.57 -5.08
CA ILE A 10 12.93 -1.98 -5.12
C ILE A 10 11.86 -2.78 -5.87
N PRO A 11 12.20 -3.37 -7.04
CA PRO A 11 11.22 -4.05 -7.88
C PRO A 11 10.55 -5.25 -7.19
N GLY A 12 11.27 -6.01 -6.36
CA GLY A 12 10.73 -7.14 -5.62
C GLY A 12 9.61 -6.74 -4.64
N ASN A 13 9.74 -5.59 -3.97
CA ASN A 13 8.68 -5.07 -3.09
C ASN A 13 7.42 -4.71 -3.88
N THR A 14 7.58 -4.02 -4.99
CA THR A 14 6.44 -3.68 -5.86
C THR A 14 5.75 -4.92 -6.40
N GLY A 15 6.49 -5.96 -6.80
CA GLY A 15 5.92 -7.23 -7.23
C GLY A 15 5.12 -7.93 -6.13
N ASN A 16 5.64 -7.98 -4.90
CA ASN A 16 4.93 -8.55 -3.75
C ASN A 16 3.66 -7.75 -3.41
N ILE A 17 3.73 -6.43 -3.52
CA ILE A 17 2.57 -5.55 -3.28
C ILE A 17 1.53 -5.74 -4.38
N ALA A 18 1.94 -5.90 -5.63
CA ALA A 18 1.02 -6.21 -6.73
C ALA A 18 0.26 -7.53 -6.47
N ARG A 19 0.94 -8.55 -5.97
CA ARG A 19 0.30 -9.81 -5.55
C ARG A 19 -0.72 -9.59 -4.43
N LEU A 20 -0.39 -8.78 -3.45
CA LEU A 20 -1.31 -8.40 -2.37
C LEU A 20 -2.56 -7.70 -2.93
N CYS A 21 -2.36 -6.73 -3.83
CA CYS A 21 -3.46 -6.00 -4.48
C CYS A 21 -4.38 -6.94 -5.27
N ALA A 22 -3.80 -7.90 -6.00
CA ALA A 22 -4.58 -8.93 -6.71
C ALA A 22 -5.45 -9.75 -5.76
N ALA A 23 -4.89 -10.16 -4.62
CA ALA A 23 -5.59 -10.96 -3.62
C ALA A 23 -6.73 -10.22 -2.92
N ASN A 24 -6.75 -8.90 -2.97
CA ASN A 24 -7.72 -8.04 -2.27
C ASN A 24 -8.56 -7.15 -3.19
N HIS A 25 -8.49 -7.34 -4.50
CA HIS A 25 -9.16 -6.48 -5.49
C HIS A 25 -8.82 -4.98 -5.34
N MET A 26 -7.57 -4.68 -4.96
CA MET A 26 -7.08 -3.32 -4.82
C MET A 26 -6.39 -2.84 -6.09
N THR A 27 -6.60 -1.58 -6.46
CA THR A 27 -5.80 -0.91 -7.50
C THR A 27 -4.45 -0.51 -6.91
N LEU A 28 -3.39 -0.69 -7.70
CA LEU A 28 -2.03 -0.27 -7.37
C LEU A 28 -1.64 0.96 -8.19
N HIS A 29 -1.36 2.06 -7.49
CA HIS A 29 -0.85 3.29 -8.09
C HIS A 29 0.64 3.42 -7.85
N LEU A 30 1.41 3.69 -8.91
CA LEU A 30 2.85 3.93 -8.85
C LEU A 30 3.13 5.37 -9.24
N ILE A 31 3.78 6.12 -8.38
CA ILE A 31 4.17 7.51 -8.61
C ILE A 31 5.63 7.56 -9.06
N LYS A 32 5.87 8.12 -10.24
CA LYS A 32 7.23 8.31 -10.76
C LYS A 32 8.01 9.40 -10.00
N PRO A 33 9.36 9.35 -9.99
CA PRO A 33 10.19 8.36 -10.69
C PRO A 33 10.20 6.99 -10.00
N LEU A 34 10.26 5.93 -10.80
CA LEU A 34 10.43 4.57 -10.31
C LEU A 34 11.92 4.20 -10.34
N GLY A 35 12.40 3.51 -9.32
CA GLY A 35 13.77 3.00 -9.25
C GLY A 35 14.03 1.77 -10.15
N PHE A 36 13.06 1.38 -10.96
CA PHE A 36 13.09 0.21 -11.84
C PHE A 36 12.14 0.41 -13.02
N SER A 37 12.25 -0.47 -14.03
CA SER A 37 11.26 -0.57 -15.10
C SER A 37 10.09 -1.45 -14.65
N ILE A 38 8.86 -1.07 -14.98
CA ILE A 38 7.67 -1.88 -14.71
C ILE A 38 7.71 -3.22 -15.47
N ASP A 39 8.47 -3.29 -16.57
CA ASP A 39 8.76 -4.50 -17.33
C ASP A 39 9.92 -5.31 -16.77
N ASP A 40 10.52 -4.86 -15.64
CA ASP A 40 11.61 -5.54 -14.98
C ASP A 40 11.20 -6.97 -14.60
N LYS A 41 12.08 -7.93 -14.92
CA LYS A 41 11.84 -9.35 -14.63
C LYS A 41 11.63 -9.63 -13.12
N HIS A 42 12.22 -8.81 -12.24
CA HIS A 42 12.04 -8.98 -10.79
C HIS A 42 10.63 -8.58 -10.33
N VAL A 43 10.06 -7.51 -10.90
CA VAL A 43 8.66 -7.12 -10.65
C VAL A 43 7.72 -8.21 -11.14
N LYS A 44 7.89 -8.64 -12.40
CA LYS A 44 7.05 -9.68 -13.00
C LYS A 44 7.21 -11.02 -12.30
N ARG A 45 8.43 -11.39 -11.90
CA ARG A 45 8.71 -12.66 -11.22
C ARG A 45 8.08 -12.72 -9.83
N ALA A 46 8.13 -11.63 -9.07
CA ALA A 46 7.51 -11.56 -7.74
C ALA A 46 5.97 -11.61 -7.80
N GLY A 47 5.38 -11.04 -8.86
CA GLY A 47 3.93 -10.98 -9.07
C GLY A 47 3.41 -11.78 -10.27
N LEU A 48 4.22 -12.70 -10.85
CA LEU A 48 3.99 -13.34 -12.16
C LEU A 48 2.59 -13.92 -12.32
N ASP A 49 2.11 -14.70 -11.35
CA ASP A 49 0.81 -15.38 -11.43
C ASP A 49 -0.39 -14.44 -11.21
N TYR A 50 -0.15 -13.21 -10.74
CA TYR A 50 -1.18 -12.28 -10.30
C TYR A 50 -1.16 -10.94 -11.05
N TRP A 51 -0.08 -10.65 -11.80
CA TRP A 51 0.11 -9.34 -12.45
C TRP A 51 -1.07 -8.95 -13.37
N HIS A 52 -1.61 -9.92 -14.08
CA HIS A 52 -2.75 -9.72 -14.97
C HIS A 52 -4.10 -9.48 -14.23
N LEU A 53 -4.13 -9.74 -12.90
CA LEU A 53 -5.31 -9.54 -12.06
C LEU A 53 -5.30 -8.19 -11.35
N VAL A 54 -4.23 -7.41 -11.48
CA VAL A 54 -4.05 -6.13 -10.81
C VAL A 54 -4.24 -4.99 -11.80
N ASP A 55 -5.07 -4.03 -11.45
CA ASP A 55 -5.10 -2.74 -12.13
C ASP A 55 -3.93 -1.91 -11.62
N VAL A 56 -2.89 -1.76 -12.46
CA VAL A 56 -1.69 -0.96 -12.17
C VAL A 56 -1.77 0.33 -12.95
N GLN A 57 -1.79 1.46 -12.23
CA GLN A 57 -1.83 2.80 -12.80
C GLN A 57 -0.54 3.55 -12.46
N VAL A 58 0.12 4.09 -13.47
CA VAL A 58 1.35 4.87 -13.32
C VAL A 58 1.05 6.35 -13.49
N HIS A 59 1.56 7.17 -12.57
CA HIS A 59 1.36 8.61 -12.57
C HIS A 59 2.71 9.34 -12.64
N GLU A 60 2.78 10.43 -13.37
CA GLU A 60 4.01 11.24 -13.51
C GLU A 60 4.44 11.88 -12.18
N ASN A 61 3.47 12.21 -11.33
CA ASN A 61 3.69 12.78 -10.01
C ASN A 61 2.43 12.60 -9.14
N ILE A 62 2.55 12.91 -7.85
CA ILE A 62 1.43 12.77 -6.91
C ILE A 62 0.28 13.74 -7.21
N GLN A 63 0.56 14.89 -7.81
CA GLN A 63 -0.46 15.88 -8.17
C GLN A 63 -1.38 15.35 -9.26
N GLU A 64 -0.85 14.55 -10.20
CA GLU A 64 -1.65 13.86 -11.21
C GLU A 64 -2.65 12.89 -10.56
N LEU A 65 -2.22 12.15 -9.54
CA LEU A 65 -3.10 11.27 -8.78
C LEU A 65 -4.21 12.06 -8.06
N TYR A 66 -3.86 13.14 -7.39
CA TYR A 66 -4.83 13.98 -6.69
C TYR A 66 -5.84 14.61 -7.64
N ALA A 67 -5.39 15.05 -8.81
CA ALA A 67 -6.26 15.61 -9.84
C ALA A 67 -7.24 14.57 -10.41
N LYS A 68 -6.79 13.32 -10.55
CA LYS A 68 -7.64 12.23 -11.03
C LYS A 68 -8.64 11.75 -9.96
N TYR A 69 -8.28 11.80 -8.69
CA TYR A 69 -9.10 11.33 -7.57
C TYR A 69 -9.26 12.41 -6.49
N PRO A 70 -9.89 13.55 -6.80
CA PRO A 70 -9.92 14.71 -5.90
C PRO A 70 -10.80 14.50 -4.66
N ASN A 71 -11.73 13.55 -4.69
CA ASN A 71 -12.68 13.29 -3.62
C ASN A 71 -12.33 12.07 -2.76
N ARG A 72 -11.13 11.49 -2.96
CA ARG A 72 -10.65 10.38 -2.14
C ARG A 72 -9.98 10.89 -0.87
N ARG A 73 -10.03 10.08 0.17
CA ARG A 73 -9.25 10.29 1.39
C ARG A 73 -7.89 9.61 1.23
N TYR A 74 -6.84 10.29 1.71
CA TYR A 74 -5.47 9.81 1.61
C TYR A 74 -4.89 9.63 3.01
N PHE A 75 -4.41 8.43 3.32
CA PHE A 75 -3.67 8.12 4.55
C PHE A 75 -2.21 7.89 4.22
N TYR A 76 -1.32 8.55 4.95
CA TYR A 76 0.11 8.58 4.69
C TYR A 76 0.86 7.75 5.73
N ALA A 77 1.44 6.63 5.30
CA ALA A 77 2.22 5.75 6.18
C ALA A 77 3.61 6.36 6.43
N THR A 78 3.87 6.67 7.67
CA THR A 78 5.15 7.27 8.10
C THR A 78 5.44 6.94 9.56
N THR A 79 6.73 6.69 9.88
CA THR A 79 7.16 6.49 11.26
C THR A 79 7.04 7.75 12.13
N LYS A 80 6.81 8.91 11.52
CA LYS A 80 6.63 10.21 12.20
C LYS A 80 5.20 10.46 12.68
N ALA A 81 4.25 9.61 12.30
CA ALA A 81 2.84 9.81 12.64
C ALA A 81 2.57 9.70 14.14
N LYS A 82 1.59 10.45 14.61
CA LYS A 82 1.08 10.39 15.98
C LYS A 82 0.05 9.28 16.18
N HIS A 83 -0.70 8.96 15.11
CA HIS A 83 -1.76 7.96 15.14
C HIS A 83 -1.23 6.60 14.67
N THR A 84 -1.62 5.54 15.35
CA THR A 84 -1.38 4.19 14.84
C THR A 84 -2.32 3.90 13.66
N HIS A 85 -1.90 2.99 12.79
CA HIS A 85 -2.72 2.58 11.64
C HIS A 85 -4.07 1.96 12.05
N SER A 86 -4.22 1.51 13.29
CA SER A 86 -5.44 0.89 13.80
C SER A 86 -6.38 1.86 14.52
N GLU A 87 -5.94 3.08 14.83
CA GLU A 87 -6.79 4.10 15.48
C GLU A 87 -7.71 4.82 14.49
N VAL A 88 -7.29 4.95 13.24
CA VAL A 88 -8.07 5.65 12.22
C VAL A 88 -9.21 4.77 11.70
N LYS A 89 -10.25 5.38 11.17
CA LYS A 89 -11.39 4.69 10.56
C LYS A 89 -11.25 4.71 9.04
N TYR A 90 -11.16 3.54 8.44
CA TYR A 90 -11.07 3.41 6.98
C TYR A 90 -12.44 3.27 6.34
N GLU A 91 -12.54 3.74 5.10
CA GLU A 91 -13.72 3.63 4.25
C GLU A 91 -13.36 3.05 2.89
N ILE A 92 -14.33 2.47 2.19
CA ILE A 92 -14.13 1.99 0.83
C ILE A 92 -13.69 3.15 -0.06
N GLY A 93 -12.61 2.93 -0.82
CA GLY A 93 -12.06 3.95 -1.72
C GLY A 93 -10.95 4.80 -1.10
N ASP A 94 -10.62 4.61 0.17
CA ASP A 94 -9.45 5.26 0.76
C ASP A 94 -8.16 4.89 0.04
N MET A 95 -7.26 5.85 -0.08
CA MET A 95 -5.92 5.69 -0.65
C MET A 95 -4.90 5.54 0.46
N LEU A 96 -4.13 4.46 0.46
CA LEU A 96 -3.05 4.20 1.41
C LEU A 96 -1.72 4.51 0.74
N VAL A 97 -1.04 5.56 1.17
CA VAL A 97 0.18 6.10 0.54
C VAL A 97 1.42 5.70 1.31
N PHE A 98 2.36 5.08 0.62
CA PHE A 98 3.63 4.59 1.17
C PHE A 98 4.81 5.23 0.44
N GLY A 99 5.86 5.56 1.18
CA GLY A 99 7.08 6.17 0.64
C GLY A 99 8.09 5.16 0.09
N PRO A 100 9.13 5.66 -0.59
CA PRO A 100 10.24 4.85 -1.05
C PRO A 100 10.98 4.19 0.11
N GLU A 101 11.57 3.03 -0.16
CA GLU A 101 12.16 2.14 0.84
C GLU A 101 13.30 2.81 1.62
N SER A 102 14.11 3.67 0.97
CA SER A 102 15.30 4.25 1.58
C SER A 102 15.05 5.50 2.44
N ARG A 103 13.97 6.26 2.19
CA ARG A 103 13.78 7.57 2.83
C ARG A 103 12.37 7.86 3.34
N GLY A 104 11.38 7.05 3.01
CA GLY A 104 9.98 7.31 3.36
C GLY A 104 9.37 8.50 2.60
N LEU A 105 8.17 8.89 2.98
CA LEU A 105 7.47 10.02 2.38
C LEU A 105 8.15 11.35 2.72
N PRO A 106 8.24 12.30 1.77
CA PRO A 106 8.85 13.60 2.02
C PRO A 106 8.02 14.43 3.00
N GLU A 107 8.68 15.24 3.81
CA GLU A 107 8.01 16.09 4.80
C GLU A 107 7.02 17.08 4.16
N SER A 108 7.33 17.56 2.96
CA SER A 108 6.41 18.43 2.19
C SER A 108 5.07 17.78 1.90
N LEU A 109 5.03 16.46 1.78
CA LEU A 109 3.79 15.70 1.57
C LEU A 109 3.04 15.43 2.87
N LEU A 110 3.76 15.32 3.98
CA LEU A 110 3.17 15.06 5.30
C LEU A 110 2.66 16.32 5.98
N ALA A 111 3.29 17.46 5.73
CA ALA A 111 2.90 18.74 6.32
C ALA A 111 1.47 19.13 5.91
N GLY A 112 0.64 19.44 6.89
CA GLY A 112 -0.78 19.71 6.69
C GLY A 112 -1.69 18.48 6.60
N ASN A 113 -1.10 17.27 6.68
CA ASN A 113 -1.83 16.00 6.67
C ASN A 113 -1.62 15.17 7.95
N GLU A 114 -1.27 15.83 9.04
CA GLU A 114 -0.90 15.16 10.31
C GLU A 114 -1.99 14.22 10.82
N GLU A 115 -3.27 14.59 10.66
CA GLU A 115 -4.40 13.79 11.13
C GLU A 115 -4.63 12.49 10.31
N THR A 116 -4.12 12.46 9.10
CA THR A 116 -4.21 11.28 8.22
C THR A 116 -2.85 10.57 8.05
N CYS A 117 -1.83 11.00 8.79
CA CYS A 117 -0.59 10.25 8.92
C CYS A 117 -0.78 9.10 9.91
N ILE A 118 -0.33 7.91 9.50
CA ILE A 118 -0.50 6.67 10.28
C ILE A 118 0.83 5.93 10.40
N ARG A 119 1.01 5.21 11.50
CA ARG A 119 2.19 4.39 11.73
C ARG A 119 1.86 2.99 12.21
N ILE A 120 2.73 2.05 11.91
CA ILE A 120 2.74 0.73 12.54
C ILE A 120 3.57 0.85 13.83
N PRO A 121 3.07 0.44 14.98
CA PRO A 121 3.86 0.42 16.21
C PRO A 121 5.10 -0.47 16.07
N MET A 122 6.24 0.02 16.55
CA MET A 122 7.52 -0.67 16.55
C MET A 122 8.27 -0.34 17.84
N ILE A 123 9.25 -1.16 18.19
CA ILE A 123 10.19 -0.82 19.28
C ILE A 123 11.04 0.39 18.88
N ASP A 124 11.57 1.12 19.86
CA ASP A 124 12.30 2.37 19.61
C ASP A 124 13.55 2.19 18.75
N GLU A 125 14.22 1.05 18.87
CA GLU A 125 15.44 0.73 18.12
C GLU A 125 15.17 0.39 16.64
N ALA A 126 13.94 0.04 16.29
CA ALA A 126 13.57 -0.27 14.90
C ALA A 126 13.34 1.00 14.09
N ARG A 127 13.96 1.09 12.92
CA ARG A 127 13.82 2.25 12.03
C ARG A 127 12.59 2.19 11.15
N SER A 128 12.35 1.02 10.55
CA SER A 128 11.25 0.78 9.63
C SER A 128 11.06 -0.72 9.40
N LEU A 129 9.89 -1.07 8.88
CA LEU A 129 9.62 -2.40 8.35
C LEU A 129 9.92 -2.44 6.85
N ASN A 130 10.15 -3.63 6.31
CA ASN A 130 10.14 -3.84 4.86
C ASN A 130 8.84 -3.26 4.28
N LEU A 131 8.95 -2.58 3.13
CA LEU A 131 7.82 -1.88 2.51
C LEU A 131 6.64 -2.82 2.24
N SER A 132 6.86 -3.98 1.66
CA SER A 132 5.78 -4.92 1.35
C SER A 132 5.09 -5.45 2.61
N ASN A 133 5.83 -5.65 3.69
CA ASN A 133 5.26 -6.02 4.99
C ASN A 133 4.41 -4.88 5.57
N ALA A 134 4.89 -3.65 5.52
CA ALA A 134 4.13 -2.48 6.00
C ALA A 134 2.82 -2.30 5.23
N VAL A 135 2.87 -2.44 3.91
CA VAL A 135 1.66 -2.37 3.06
C VAL A 135 0.66 -3.45 3.45
N ALA A 136 1.12 -4.70 3.62
CA ALA A 136 0.25 -5.82 4.00
C ALA A 136 -0.41 -5.59 5.36
N ILE A 137 0.33 -5.14 6.36
CA ILE A 137 -0.19 -4.88 7.70
C ILE A 137 -1.29 -3.82 7.67
N ILE A 138 -1.05 -2.68 7.03
CA ILE A 138 -2.01 -1.57 6.98
C ILE A 138 -3.22 -1.93 6.10
N ALA A 139 -2.99 -2.55 4.94
CA ALA A 139 -4.07 -2.96 4.04
C ALA A 139 -5.03 -3.94 4.71
N TYR A 140 -4.51 -4.95 5.41
CA TYR A 140 -5.35 -5.93 6.09
C TYR A 140 -6.03 -5.38 7.35
N GLU A 141 -5.46 -4.43 8.05
CA GLU A 141 -6.19 -3.72 9.10
C GLU A 141 -7.37 -2.93 8.52
N ALA A 142 -7.17 -2.24 7.40
CA ALA A 142 -8.25 -1.54 6.73
C ALA A 142 -9.35 -2.51 6.26
N MET A 143 -8.97 -3.64 5.67
CA MET A 143 -9.93 -4.67 5.25
C MET A 143 -10.66 -5.30 6.43
N ARG A 144 -9.97 -5.52 7.54
CA ARG A 144 -10.60 -6.03 8.77
C ARG A 144 -11.70 -5.09 9.27
N GLN A 145 -11.44 -3.79 9.30
CA GLN A 145 -12.43 -2.78 9.71
C GLN A 145 -13.67 -2.78 8.80
N LEU A 146 -13.49 -3.14 7.52
CA LEU A 146 -14.57 -3.21 6.53
C LEU A 146 -15.23 -4.59 6.44
N ASP A 147 -14.86 -5.51 7.33
CA ASP A 147 -15.38 -6.90 7.34
C ASP A 147 -15.05 -7.68 6.06
N TYR A 148 -13.85 -7.47 5.50
CA TYR A 148 -13.32 -8.19 4.34
C TYR A 148 -14.26 -8.26 3.13
N PRO A 149 -14.76 -7.12 2.60
CA PRO A 149 -15.75 -7.12 1.53
C PRO A 149 -15.26 -7.87 0.30
N ASP A 150 -16.11 -8.75 -0.22
CA ASP A 150 -15.84 -9.58 -1.41
C ASP A 150 -14.65 -10.54 -1.28
N LEU A 151 -14.17 -10.80 -0.05
CA LEU A 151 -13.11 -11.76 0.21
C LEU A 151 -13.65 -13.03 0.85
N LYS A 152 -13.03 -14.16 0.51
CA LYS A 152 -13.33 -15.44 1.14
C LYS A 152 -12.66 -15.50 2.52
N ALA A 153 -13.45 -15.39 3.57
CA ALA A 153 -12.97 -15.39 4.95
C ALA A 153 -12.84 -16.80 5.57
N GLU A 154 -13.47 -17.82 4.97
CA GLU A 154 -13.47 -19.18 5.49
C GLU A 154 -12.83 -20.17 4.52
N GLY A 155 -12.08 -21.09 5.06
CA GLY A 155 -11.48 -22.21 4.31
C GLY A 155 -12.33 -23.48 4.42
N ASN A 156 -12.05 -24.45 3.56
CA ASN A 156 -12.58 -25.80 3.70
C ASN A 156 -11.69 -26.58 4.67
N TRP A 157 -12.26 -26.98 5.81
CA TRP A 157 -11.51 -27.80 6.77
C TRP A 157 -11.23 -29.20 6.19
N ILE A 158 -10.06 -29.75 6.50
CA ILE A 158 -9.69 -31.09 6.09
C ILE A 158 -10.64 -32.07 6.81
N GLN A 159 -11.41 -32.84 6.02
CA GLN A 159 -12.23 -33.90 6.58
C GLN A 159 -11.31 -35.07 7.01
N PRO A 160 -11.47 -35.60 8.23
CA PRO A 160 -10.73 -36.83 8.61
C PRO A 160 -11.12 -37.97 7.66
N LYS A 161 -10.12 -38.72 7.21
CA LYS A 161 -10.35 -39.91 6.37
C LYS A 161 -10.99 -41.01 7.20
#